data_7e0bf988ea5a58ab57f7ac567032ca20
#
_entry.id   7e0bf988ea5a58ab57f7ac567032ca20
#
_cell.length_a   1.000
_cell.length_b   1.000
_cell.length_c   1.000
_cell.angle_alpha   90.00
_cell.angle_beta   90.00
_cell.angle_gamma   90.00
#
_symmetry.space_group_name_H-M   'P 1'
#
loop_
_entity.id
_entity.type
_entity.pdbx_description
1 polymer ?
#
loop_
_entity_poly.entity_id
_entity_poly.type
_entity_poly.pdbx_seq_one_letter_code
_entity_poly.pdbx_strand_id
1 'polypeptide(L)'
;MYKAGNVLSERMIDLNKTDFCDLVERIKDSFMEIDSDIMVDLKKQDIEYADMCQKLGEMESRYPFILEVTEGSGAISLTAEEHEIVRKYMSRMFEKETIERCQIYFRGHTDGYAYLKKIGAI
;
A
#
# COMPACT_ATOMS: atom_id res chain seq x y z
N MET A 1 -3.03 -18.72 -18.26
CA MET A 1 -3.17 -18.07 -18.30
C MET A 1 -3.62 -17.56 -18.61
N TYR A 2 -3.74 -17.21 -18.71
CA TYR A 2 -4.44 -16.59 -19.06
C TYR A 2 -4.63 -17.17 -20.06
N LYS A 3 -4.67 -17.99 -20.58
CA LYS A 3 -4.70 -18.61 -21.20
C LYS A 3 -4.00 -18.47 -21.91
N ALA A 4 -3.42 -18.59 -22.51
CA ALA A 4 -2.97 -18.24 -22.91
C ALA A 4 -2.66 -18.29 -23.36
N GLY A 5 -2.41 -18.59 -24.03
CA GLY A 5 -2.36 -18.26 -24.46
C GLY A 5 -2.52 -18.39 -24.78
N ASN A 6 -2.51 -18.66 -25.37
CA ASN A 6 -2.92 -18.31 -25.69
C ASN A 6 -3.17 -18.03 -25.62
N VAL A 7 -3.24 -18.12 -25.96
CA VAL A 7 -3.74 -17.47 -26.10
C VAL A 7 -3.67 -16.92 -26.21
N LEU A 8 -3.75 -16.83 -26.89
CA LEU A 8 -4.00 -16.04 -27.31
C LEU A 8 -4.45 -15.76 -28.15
N SER A 9 -4.58 -16.43 -28.82
CA SER A 9 -4.81 -15.91 -29.89
C SER A 9 -6.15 -15.54 -30.01
N GLU A 10 -6.95 -16.25 -30.30
CA GLU A 10 -8.09 -15.79 -30.38
C GLU A 10 -8.57 -15.37 -29.19
N ARG A 11 -8.19 -15.88 -28.21
CA ARG A 11 -8.59 -15.46 -27.07
C ARG A 11 -8.16 -14.17 -26.83
N MET A 12 -7.09 -13.78 -27.27
CA MET A 12 -6.64 -12.61 -26.95
C MET A 12 -7.22 -11.59 -27.69
N ILE A 13 -7.63 -11.81 -28.79
CA ILE A 13 -8.08 -10.82 -29.48
C ILE A 13 -9.26 -10.33 -28.95
N ASP A 14 -10.01 -11.09 -28.53
CA ASP A 14 -11.10 -10.66 -28.08
C ASP A 14 -11.03 -10.70 -26.72
N LEU A 15 -10.17 -10.10 -26.22
CA LEU A 15 -10.15 -9.92 -24.97
C LEU A 15 -11.41 -9.44 -24.71
N ASN A 16 -12.31 -10.16 -24.61
CA ASN A 16 -13.60 -9.70 -24.44
C ASN A 16 -13.74 -9.09 -23.08
N LYS A 17 -14.85 -8.44 -22.83
CA LYS A 17 -15.08 -7.77 -21.60
C LYS A 17 -15.01 -8.66 -20.41
N THR A 18 -15.41 -9.91 -20.55
CA THR A 18 -15.37 -10.86 -19.46
C THR A 18 -13.96 -11.10 -18.98
N ASP A 19 -13.02 -11.24 -19.92
CA ASP A 19 -11.64 -11.46 -19.55
C ASP A 19 -11.06 -10.23 -18.87
N PHE A 20 -11.40 -9.05 -19.34
CA PHE A 20 -10.92 -7.84 -18.73
C PHE A 20 -11.46 -7.69 -17.31
N CYS A 21 -12.74 -7.95 -17.13
CA CYS A 21 -13.35 -7.86 -15.81
C CYS A 21 -12.74 -8.88 -14.86
N ASP A 22 -12.41 -10.08 -15.36
CA ASP A 22 -11.78 -11.09 -14.54
C ASP A 22 -10.39 -10.64 -14.09
N LEU A 23 -9.65 -9.97 -14.95
CA LEU A 23 -8.34 -9.46 -14.59
C LEU A 23 -8.44 -8.40 -13.50
N VAL A 24 -9.40 -7.51 -13.63
CA VAL A 24 -9.61 -6.46 -12.63
C VAL A 24 -9.95 -7.09 -11.27
N GLU A 25 -10.77 -8.12 -11.26
CA GLU A 25 -11.14 -8.79 -10.01
C GLU A 25 -9.92 -9.47 -9.39
N ARG A 26 -9.08 -10.10 -10.20
CA ARG A 26 -7.87 -10.75 -9.69
C ARG A 26 -6.92 -9.74 -9.10
N ILE A 27 -6.79 -8.57 -9.70
CA ILE A 27 -5.93 -7.52 -9.18
C ILE A 27 -6.47 -7.07 -7.82
N LYS A 28 -7.77 -6.86 -7.73
CA LYS A 28 -8.37 -6.45 -6.47
C LYS A 28 -8.15 -7.50 -5.38
N ASP A 29 -8.34 -8.76 -5.72
CA ASP A 29 -8.19 -9.84 -4.75
C ASP A 29 -6.75 -10.00 -4.29
N SER A 30 -5.78 -9.67 -5.14
CA SER A 30 -4.38 -9.82 -4.81
C SER A 30 -3.76 -8.56 -4.22
N PHE A 31 -4.50 -7.45 -4.19
CA PHE A 31 -3.91 -6.16 -3.81
C PHE A 31 -3.33 -6.16 -2.39
N MET A 32 -3.99 -6.82 -1.45
CA MET A 32 -3.50 -6.85 -0.08
C MET A 32 -2.12 -7.49 0.00
N GLU A 33 -1.88 -8.52 -0.81
CA GLU A 33 -0.60 -9.18 -0.83
C GLU A 33 0.45 -8.30 -1.49
N ILE A 34 0.09 -7.63 -2.59
CA ILE A 34 0.99 -6.73 -3.27
C ILE A 34 1.38 -5.57 -2.36
N ASP A 35 0.40 -5.00 -1.67
CA ASP A 35 0.60 -3.91 -0.76
C ASP A 35 1.56 -4.32 0.37
N SER A 36 1.36 -5.49 0.93
CA SER A 36 2.21 -6.01 1.99
C SER A 36 3.65 -6.19 1.49
N ASP A 37 3.84 -6.69 0.27
CA ASP A 37 5.17 -6.88 -0.30
C ASP A 37 5.87 -5.54 -0.50
N ILE A 38 5.14 -4.52 -0.93
CA ILE A 38 5.70 -3.19 -1.10
C ILE A 38 6.19 -2.63 0.23
N MET A 39 5.41 -2.81 1.30
CA MET A 39 5.80 -2.31 2.62
C MET A 39 7.03 -3.03 3.16
N VAL A 40 7.11 -4.34 2.94
CA VAL A 40 8.28 -5.12 3.37
C VAL A 40 9.53 -4.63 2.61
N ASP A 41 9.40 -4.40 1.31
CA ASP A 41 10.53 -3.92 0.52
C ASP A 41 10.96 -2.52 0.93
N LEU A 42 10.00 -1.64 1.24
CA LEU A 42 10.32 -0.30 1.72
C LEU A 42 11.15 -0.37 3.00
N LYS A 43 10.75 -1.21 3.94
CA LYS A 43 11.48 -1.33 5.19
C LYS A 43 12.91 -1.83 4.99
N LYS A 44 13.12 -2.64 3.98
CA LYS A 44 14.44 -3.18 3.72
C LYS A 44 15.34 -2.21 2.96
N GLN A 45 14.76 -1.39 2.10
CA GLN A 45 15.54 -0.60 1.18
C GLN A 45 15.61 0.89 1.50
N ASP A 46 14.64 1.40 2.24
CA ASP A 46 14.57 2.81 2.54
C ASP A 46 14.83 3.03 4.03
N ILE A 47 16.00 3.53 4.35
CA ILE A 47 16.41 3.73 5.75
C ILE A 47 15.52 4.76 6.44
N GLU A 48 15.12 5.81 5.73
CA GLU A 48 14.26 6.82 6.31
C GLU A 48 12.90 6.24 6.65
N TYR A 49 12.37 5.41 5.78
CA TYR A 49 11.07 4.79 6.01
C TYR A 49 11.13 3.84 7.21
N ALA A 50 12.19 3.02 7.28
CA ALA A 50 12.37 2.09 8.39
C ALA A 50 12.50 2.83 9.72
N ASP A 51 13.24 3.94 9.72
CA ASP A 51 13.42 4.76 10.91
C ASP A 51 12.09 5.37 11.34
N MET A 52 11.30 5.83 10.39
CA MET A 52 10.00 6.41 10.67
C MET A 52 9.05 5.39 11.28
N CYS A 53 9.04 4.16 10.75
CA CYS A 53 8.23 3.08 11.31
C CYS A 53 8.65 2.78 12.75
N GLN A 54 9.95 2.77 13.01
CA GLN A 54 10.45 2.49 14.35
C GLN A 54 10.05 3.60 15.32
N LYS A 55 10.19 4.85 14.91
CA LYS A 55 9.84 5.98 15.77
C LYS A 55 8.35 6.02 16.09
N LEU A 56 7.51 5.70 15.12
CA LEU A 56 6.07 5.63 15.35
C LEU A 56 5.74 4.53 16.36
N GLY A 57 6.38 3.37 16.23
CA GLY A 57 6.19 2.28 17.19
C GLY A 57 6.65 2.66 18.58
N GLU A 58 7.76 3.40 18.69
CA GLU A 58 8.24 3.87 19.98
C GLU A 58 7.27 4.85 20.62
N MET A 59 6.66 5.73 19.82
CA MET A 59 5.65 6.66 20.34
C MET A 59 4.44 5.90 20.86
N GLU A 60 4.00 4.88 20.14
CA GLU A 60 2.84 4.09 20.57
C GLU A 60 3.13 3.37 21.88
N SER A 61 4.34 2.86 22.05
CA SER A 61 4.73 2.19 23.28
C SER A 61 4.87 3.16 24.44
N ARG A 62 5.41 4.34 24.16
CA ARG A 62 5.68 5.32 25.22
C ARG A 62 4.43 6.05 25.63
N TYR A 63 3.49 6.25 24.73
CA TYR A 63 2.27 7.01 24.98
C TYR A 63 1.06 6.17 24.58
N PRO A 64 0.63 5.25 25.45
CA PRO A 64 -0.49 4.36 25.11
C PRO A 64 -1.79 5.07 24.74
N PHE A 65 -1.98 6.33 25.20
CA PHE A 65 -3.19 7.05 24.83
C PHE A 65 -3.29 7.33 23.32
N ILE A 66 -2.18 7.21 22.58
CA ILE A 66 -2.22 7.39 21.14
C ILE A 66 -3.16 6.36 20.52
N LEU A 67 -3.06 5.10 20.95
CA LEU A 67 -3.90 4.06 20.40
C LEU A 67 -5.36 4.22 20.86
N GLU A 68 -5.56 4.79 22.05
CA GLU A 68 -6.92 5.06 22.50
C GLU A 68 -7.59 6.10 21.62
N VAL A 69 -6.83 7.11 21.16
CA VAL A 69 -7.36 8.13 20.29
C VAL A 69 -7.59 7.59 18.87
N THR A 70 -6.67 6.80 18.36
CA THR A 70 -6.71 6.40 16.95
C THR A 70 -7.52 5.14 16.71
N GLU A 71 -7.61 4.25 17.69
CA GLU A 71 -8.28 2.96 17.52
C GLU A 71 -9.37 2.68 18.53
N GLY A 72 -9.46 3.47 19.58
CA GLY A 72 -10.47 3.26 20.59
C GLY A 72 -11.82 3.84 20.20
N SER A 73 -12.78 3.69 21.07
CA SER A 73 -14.11 4.25 20.86
C SER A 73 -14.58 4.98 22.12
N GLY A 74 -15.54 5.88 21.96
CA GLY A 74 -16.09 6.62 23.08
C GLY A 74 -15.35 7.93 23.29
N ALA A 75 -15.74 8.63 24.34
CA ALA A 75 -15.16 9.93 24.64
C ALA A 75 -13.80 9.79 25.30
N ILE A 76 -12.89 10.69 24.98
CA ILE A 76 -11.58 10.67 25.57
C ILE A 76 -11.17 12.12 25.87
N SER A 77 -10.45 12.32 26.96
CA SER A 77 -9.99 13.63 27.36
C SER A 77 -8.48 13.65 27.34
N LEU A 78 -7.90 14.67 26.75
CA LEU A 78 -6.45 14.81 26.67
C LEU A 78 -6.01 16.15 27.25
N THR A 79 -4.85 16.17 27.87
CA THR A 79 -4.23 17.44 28.27
C THR A 79 -3.69 18.11 27.03
N ALA A 80 -3.31 19.37 27.13
CA ALA A 80 -2.71 20.09 26.01
C ALA A 80 -1.43 19.41 25.53
N GLU A 81 -0.63 18.87 26.45
CA GLU A 81 0.60 18.19 26.09
C GLU A 81 0.32 16.88 25.37
N GLU A 82 -0.66 16.14 25.88
CA GLU A 82 -1.05 14.88 25.23
C GLU A 82 -1.59 15.12 23.82
N HIS A 83 -2.38 16.18 23.68
CA HIS A 83 -2.92 16.56 22.38
C HIS A 83 -1.78 16.88 21.39
N GLU A 84 -0.75 17.58 21.84
CA GLU A 84 0.38 17.91 20.99
C GLU A 84 1.14 16.64 20.57
N ILE A 85 1.27 15.68 21.45
CA ILE A 85 1.92 14.41 21.13
C ILE A 85 1.12 13.67 20.04
N VAL A 86 -0.20 13.65 20.18
CA VAL A 86 -1.06 13.01 19.18
C VAL A 86 -0.92 13.71 17.83
N ARG A 87 -0.87 15.05 17.84
CA ARG A 87 -0.69 15.80 16.59
C ARG A 87 0.63 15.46 15.91
N LYS A 88 1.69 15.34 16.68
CA LYS A 88 2.99 14.97 16.10
C LYS A 88 2.95 13.56 15.54
N TYR A 89 2.30 12.65 16.25
CA TYR A 89 2.16 11.28 15.79
C TYR A 89 1.40 11.24 14.47
N MET A 90 0.29 11.93 14.38
CA MET A 90 -0.53 11.95 13.16
C MET A 90 0.24 12.55 11.99
N SER A 91 1.02 13.60 12.24
CA SER A 91 1.84 14.21 11.21
C SER A 91 2.88 13.24 10.65
N ARG A 92 3.54 12.49 11.53
CA ARG A 92 4.52 11.49 11.11
C ARG A 92 3.87 10.31 10.41
N MET A 93 2.69 9.92 10.87
CA MET A 93 1.94 8.86 10.23
C MET A 93 1.57 9.28 8.79
N PHE A 94 1.18 10.54 8.62
CA PHE A 94 0.85 11.06 7.31
C PHE A 94 2.07 11.03 6.38
N GLU A 95 3.25 11.41 6.88
CA GLU A 95 4.49 11.36 6.11
C GLU A 95 4.81 9.92 5.69
N LYS A 96 4.65 8.99 6.62
CA LYS A 96 4.89 7.57 6.34
C LYS A 96 3.96 7.09 5.25
N GLU A 97 2.69 7.42 5.34
CA GLU A 97 1.69 7.00 4.37
C GLU A 97 1.93 7.63 3.01
N THR A 98 2.48 8.84 2.97
CA THR A 98 2.81 9.48 1.71
C THR A 98 3.92 8.71 0.99
N ILE A 99 4.93 8.26 1.73
CA ILE A 99 5.99 7.44 1.16
C ILE A 99 5.42 6.14 0.61
N GLU A 100 4.52 5.52 1.37
CA GLU A 100 3.89 4.28 0.96
C GLU A 100 3.07 4.45 -0.32
N ARG A 101 2.26 5.50 -0.38
CA ARG A 101 1.44 5.77 -1.56
C ARG A 101 2.30 6.04 -2.79
N CYS A 102 3.39 6.77 -2.61
CA CYS A 102 4.30 7.04 -3.70
C CYS A 102 4.90 5.75 -4.24
N GLN A 103 5.27 4.85 -3.34
CA GLN A 103 5.88 3.59 -3.73
C GLN A 103 4.86 2.68 -4.44
N ILE A 104 3.62 2.69 -3.98
CA ILE A 104 2.55 1.94 -4.63
C ILE A 104 2.36 2.46 -6.05
N TYR A 105 2.40 3.78 -6.22
CA TYR A 105 2.24 4.40 -7.53
C TYR A 105 3.37 3.97 -8.48
N PHE A 106 4.61 4.01 -8.01
CA PHE A 106 5.75 3.56 -8.81
C PHE A 106 5.65 2.09 -9.15
N ARG A 107 5.23 1.26 -8.20
CA ARG A 107 5.10 -0.16 -8.45
C ARG A 107 4.06 -0.41 -9.54
N GLY A 108 2.98 0.34 -9.54
CA GLY A 108 1.96 0.24 -10.58
C GLY A 108 2.54 0.55 -11.96
N HIS A 109 3.42 1.56 -12.05
CA HIS A 109 4.06 1.90 -13.31
C HIS A 109 4.99 0.80 -13.78
N THR A 110 5.82 0.26 -12.92
CA THR A 110 6.75 -0.79 -13.30
C THR A 110 6.03 -2.07 -13.68
N ASP A 111 4.96 -2.40 -12.96
CA ASP A 111 4.18 -3.58 -13.25
C ASP A 111 3.45 -3.41 -14.59
N GLY A 112 2.93 -2.21 -14.86
CA GLY A 112 2.28 -1.90 -16.12
C GLY A 112 3.24 -2.04 -17.30
N TYR A 113 4.44 -1.50 -17.14
CA TYR A 113 5.46 -1.60 -18.18
C TYR A 113 5.81 -3.07 -18.43
N ALA A 114 6.04 -3.83 -17.38
CA ALA A 114 6.37 -5.24 -17.49
C ALA A 114 5.26 -6.03 -18.19
N TYR A 115 4.03 -5.70 -17.87
CA TYR A 115 2.89 -6.33 -18.49
C TYR A 115 2.84 -6.04 -19.98
N LEU A 116 2.97 -4.77 -20.36
CA LEU A 116 2.93 -4.38 -21.76
C LEU A 116 4.07 -5.01 -22.56
N LYS A 117 5.23 -5.12 -21.95
CA LYS A 117 6.37 -5.74 -22.62
C LYS A 117 6.11 -7.23 -22.79
N LYS A 118 5.52 -7.87 -21.82
CA LYS A 118 5.28 -9.30 -21.88
C LYS A 118 4.29 -9.66 -22.96
N ILE A 119 3.28 -8.84 -23.20
CA ILE A 119 2.29 -9.13 -24.22
C ILE A 119 2.69 -8.58 -25.59
N GLY A 120 3.85 -7.97 -25.68
CA GLY A 120 4.36 -7.50 -26.96
C GLY A 120 3.81 -6.15 -27.42
N ALA A 121 3.18 -5.38 -26.53
CA ALA A 121 2.64 -4.08 -26.88
C ALA A 121 3.72 -3.01 -27.00
N ILE A 122 4.85 -3.25 -26.39
CA ILE A 122 6.05 -2.41 -26.50
C ILE A 122 7.32 -3.30 -26.51
#